data_7d39e49f06a8775b69a8c1bd58beb3eb
#
_entry.id   7d39e49f06a8775b69a8c1bd58beb3eb
#
_cell.length_a   1.000
_cell.length_b   1.000
_cell.length_c   1.000
_cell.angle_alpha   90.00
_cell.angle_beta   90.00
_cell.angle_gamma   90.00
#
_symmetry.space_group_name_H-M   'P 1'
#
loop_
_entity.id
_entity.type
_entity.pdbx_description
1 polymer ?
#
loop_
_entity_poly.entity_id
_entity_poly.type
_entity_poly.pdbx_seq_one_letter_code
_entity_poly.pdbx_strand_id
1 'polypeptide(L)'
;ATLNGKIVFVGSKADAQAQGYLEASKVGKIVDLRGKTLLPGFVDGHGHFPGASQIDLFNVNLNCPPLGPVVNMDDLVRLLKVKADNTKAGGWVLGSNYDDSVIAEKRHPNRNDLDKVSGDHYVVATHSSGHMKAVNSKSINDFILNKGKVVGNDFILNDGQKVNGVEIKNGELT
;
A
#
# COMPACT_ATOMS: atom_id res chain seq x y z
N ALA A 1 10.48 -15.22 34.44
CA ALA A 1 10.27 -14.31 35.57
C ALA A 1 10.82 -12.93 35.26
N THR A 2 10.25 -11.92 35.86
CA THR A 2 10.70 -10.52 35.76
C THR A 2 10.91 -9.93 37.16
N LEU A 3 11.93 -9.09 37.29
CA LEU A 3 12.23 -8.35 38.51
C LEU A 3 12.65 -6.91 38.13
N ASN A 4 12.02 -5.92 38.74
CA ASN A 4 12.32 -4.50 38.53
C ASN A 4 12.33 -4.11 37.00
N GLY A 5 11.36 -4.63 36.25
CA GLY A 5 11.21 -4.36 34.79
C GLY A 5 12.19 -5.11 33.90
N LYS A 6 13.03 -6.00 34.45
CA LYS A 6 13.98 -6.80 33.70
C LYS A 6 13.59 -8.28 33.71
N ILE A 7 13.80 -8.98 32.61
CA ILE A 7 13.65 -10.42 32.51
C ILE A 7 14.84 -11.05 33.25
N VAL A 8 14.57 -11.83 34.30
CA VAL A 8 15.61 -12.52 35.09
C VAL A 8 15.61 -14.02 34.89
N PHE A 9 14.56 -14.58 34.28
CA PHE A 9 14.51 -16.00 33.95
C PHE A 9 13.58 -16.23 32.75
N VAL A 10 14.01 -17.10 31.86
CA VAL A 10 13.24 -17.67 30.73
C VAL A 10 13.54 -19.16 30.71
N GLY A 11 12.51 -19.99 30.74
CA GLY A 11 12.67 -21.45 30.77
C GLY A 11 11.36 -22.19 31.00
N SER A 12 11.45 -23.50 31.24
CA SER A 12 10.28 -24.33 31.50
C SER A 12 9.66 -24.01 32.87
N LYS A 13 8.40 -24.42 33.07
CA LYS A 13 7.71 -24.30 34.37
C LYS A 13 8.45 -25.11 35.45
N ALA A 14 8.99 -26.27 35.07
CA ALA A 14 9.75 -27.13 36.02
C ALA A 14 11.04 -26.42 36.47
N ASP A 15 11.78 -25.81 35.58
CA ASP A 15 12.98 -25.05 35.93
C ASP A 15 12.65 -23.81 36.77
N ALA A 16 11.56 -23.11 36.44
CA ALA A 16 11.11 -21.98 37.22
C ALA A 16 10.77 -22.39 38.66
N GLN A 17 10.17 -23.57 38.84
CA GLN A 17 9.86 -24.11 40.14
C GLN A 17 11.13 -24.51 40.94
N ALA A 18 12.06 -25.20 40.27
CA ALA A 18 13.33 -25.58 40.86
C ALA A 18 14.17 -24.39 41.33
N GLN A 19 14.06 -23.25 40.66
CA GLN A 19 14.76 -22.01 41.01
C GLN A 19 13.95 -21.08 41.92
N GLY A 20 12.79 -21.53 42.40
CA GLY A 20 11.97 -20.78 43.36
C GLY A 20 11.13 -19.66 42.80
N TYR A 21 11.06 -19.50 41.47
CA TYR A 21 10.25 -18.45 40.83
C TYR A 21 8.74 -18.68 40.86
N LEU A 22 8.28 -19.81 41.41
CA LEU A 22 6.87 -20.11 41.67
C LEU A 22 6.50 -20.13 43.13
N GLU A 23 7.43 -19.85 44.05
CA GLU A 23 7.17 -19.81 45.49
C GLU A 23 6.45 -18.51 45.83
N ALA A 24 5.21 -18.64 46.37
CA ALA A 24 4.36 -17.49 46.70
C ALA A 24 5.03 -16.51 47.71
N SER A 25 5.97 -17.00 48.53
CA SER A 25 6.73 -16.16 49.49
C SER A 25 7.81 -15.30 48.81
N LYS A 26 8.20 -15.64 47.58
CA LYS A 26 9.28 -14.97 46.82
C LYS A 26 8.78 -14.16 45.63
N VAL A 27 7.55 -14.38 45.19
CA VAL A 27 7.00 -13.71 43.97
C VAL A 27 5.77 -12.88 44.34
N GLY A 28 5.73 -11.66 43.85
CA GLY A 28 4.60 -10.77 44.10
C GLY A 28 3.36 -11.14 43.27
N LYS A 29 3.52 -11.72 42.10
CA LYS A 29 2.41 -12.12 41.24
C LYS A 29 2.81 -13.21 40.25
N ILE A 30 1.97 -14.22 40.15
CA ILE A 30 2.03 -15.24 39.10
C ILE A 30 0.89 -14.98 38.11
N VAL A 31 1.18 -14.91 36.84
CA VAL A 31 0.19 -14.72 35.77
C VAL A 31 0.13 -15.98 34.93
N ASP A 32 -1.01 -16.66 34.95
CA ASP A 32 -1.29 -17.79 34.09
C ASP A 32 -1.81 -17.27 32.75
N LEU A 33 -1.08 -17.53 31.68
CA LEU A 33 -1.44 -17.09 30.33
C LEU A 33 -2.50 -17.99 29.64
N ARG A 34 -2.88 -19.12 30.29
CA ARG A 34 -3.89 -20.06 29.74
C ARG A 34 -3.62 -20.49 28.33
N GLY A 35 -2.37 -20.87 28.03
CA GLY A 35 -1.94 -21.29 26.69
C GLY A 35 -1.67 -20.15 25.70
N LYS A 36 -1.81 -18.87 26.09
CA LYS A 36 -1.47 -17.72 25.26
C LYS A 36 0.03 -17.47 25.27
N THR A 37 0.52 -16.91 24.20
CA THR A 37 1.92 -16.47 24.05
C THR A 37 2.09 -15.05 24.56
N LEU A 38 3.16 -14.81 25.34
CA LEU A 38 3.59 -13.48 25.74
C LEU A 38 4.82 -13.10 24.91
N LEU A 39 4.75 -11.97 24.27
CA LEU A 39 5.85 -11.38 23.51
C LEU A 39 6.19 -10.01 24.07
N PRO A 40 7.44 -9.53 23.92
CA PRO A 40 7.75 -8.12 24.13
C PRO A 40 6.86 -7.24 23.27
N GLY A 41 6.59 -6.00 23.70
CA GLY A 41 5.92 -5.01 22.85
C GLY A 41 6.72 -4.79 21.56
N PHE A 42 6.01 -4.70 20.45
CA PHE A 42 6.66 -4.43 19.18
C PHE A 42 7.19 -2.99 19.15
N VAL A 43 8.38 -2.83 18.54
CA VAL A 43 8.96 -1.53 18.20
C VAL A 43 8.85 -1.38 16.70
N ASP A 44 8.05 -0.43 16.25
CA ASP A 44 7.96 -0.07 14.84
C ASP A 44 9.17 0.79 14.46
N GLY A 45 10.16 0.16 13.82
CA GLY A 45 11.37 0.84 13.37
C GLY A 45 11.18 1.67 12.10
N HIS A 46 10.08 1.47 11.38
CA HIS A 46 9.70 2.22 10.18
C HIS A 46 8.19 2.07 9.94
N GLY A 47 7.43 3.08 10.23
CA GLY A 47 5.98 3.10 10.06
C GLY A 47 5.45 4.31 9.31
N HIS A 48 4.35 4.12 8.57
CA HIS A 48 3.64 5.16 7.82
C HIS A 48 2.22 5.36 8.39
N PHE A 49 2.10 5.38 9.72
CA PHE A 49 0.82 5.64 10.38
C PHE A 49 0.36 7.11 10.15
N PRO A 50 -0.88 7.37 9.77
CA PRO A 50 -2.01 6.45 9.54
C PRO A 50 -2.15 5.96 8.09
N GLY A 51 -1.11 6.08 7.25
CA GLY A 51 -1.17 5.88 5.80
C GLY A 51 -1.72 4.53 5.35
N ALA A 52 -1.34 3.42 6.01
CA ALA A 52 -1.88 2.10 5.67
C ALA A 52 -3.40 2.02 5.86
N SER A 53 -3.90 2.52 6.99
CA SER A 53 -5.35 2.57 7.26
C SER A 53 -6.11 3.48 6.30
N GLN A 54 -5.50 4.57 5.87
CA GLN A 54 -6.09 5.47 4.87
C GLN A 54 -6.22 4.77 3.51
N ILE A 55 -5.19 4.02 3.09
CA ILE A 55 -5.23 3.22 1.86
C ILE A 55 -6.36 2.19 1.95
N ASP A 56 -6.44 1.43 3.03
CA ASP A 56 -7.46 0.39 3.20
C ASP A 56 -8.90 0.92 3.23
N LEU A 57 -9.11 2.13 3.75
CA LEU A 57 -10.44 2.72 3.86
C LEU A 57 -10.92 3.39 2.56
N PHE A 58 -10.04 4.00 1.80
CA PHE A 58 -10.43 4.87 0.69
C PHE A 58 -10.00 4.35 -0.68
N ASN A 59 -8.92 3.59 -0.76
CA ASN A 59 -8.36 3.11 -2.00
C ASN A 59 -8.74 1.65 -2.27
N VAL A 60 -8.68 1.27 -3.54
CA VAL A 60 -8.76 -0.14 -3.95
C VAL A 60 -7.42 -0.81 -3.65
N ASN A 61 -7.45 -1.95 -2.96
CA ASN A 61 -6.27 -2.75 -2.72
C ASN A 61 -5.85 -3.46 -4.01
N LEU A 62 -4.72 -3.03 -4.59
CA LEU A 62 -4.13 -3.60 -5.80
C LEU A 62 -2.90 -4.46 -5.50
N ASN A 63 -2.68 -4.83 -4.24
CA ASN A 63 -1.58 -5.73 -3.89
C ASN A 63 -1.67 -7.05 -4.65
N CYS A 64 -0.50 -7.59 -4.97
CA CYS A 64 -0.32 -8.94 -5.46
C CYS A 64 -0.34 -9.97 -4.32
N PRO A 65 -0.54 -11.28 -4.59
CA PRO A 65 -0.41 -12.32 -3.58
C PRO A 65 0.97 -12.26 -2.88
N PRO A 66 1.05 -12.53 -1.55
CA PRO A 66 -0.04 -12.97 -0.67
C PRO A 66 -0.87 -11.83 -0.05
N LEU A 67 -0.55 -10.57 -0.32
CA LEU A 67 -1.16 -9.40 0.35
C LEU A 67 -2.45 -8.94 -0.33
N GLY A 68 -2.70 -9.37 -1.55
CA GLY A 68 -3.89 -8.99 -2.31
C GLY A 68 -4.17 -9.93 -3.49
N PRO A 69 -5.24 -9.66 -4.25
CA PRO A 69 -5.75 -10.59 -5.25
C PRO A 69 -5.23 -10.34 -6.67
N VAL A 70 -4.41 -9.32 -6.92
CA VAL A 70 -4.03 -8.91 -8.29
C VAL A 70 -2.92 -9.80 -8.81
N VAL A 71 -3.21 -10.60 -9.84
CA VAL A 71 -2.21 -11.46 -10.51
C VAL A 71 -1.88 -11.00 -11.93
N ASN A 72 -2.74 -10.17 -12.54
CA ASN A 72 -2.59 -9.64 -13.89
C ASN A 72 -3.30 -8.28 -14.05
N MET A 73 -3.18 -7.67 -15.22
CA MET A 73 -3.77 -6.36 -15.54
C MET A 73 -5.30 -6.39 -15.52
N ASP A 74 -5.91 -7.48 -15.94
CA ASP A 74 -7.38 -7.62 -15.96
C ASP A 74 -7.96 -7.63 -14.53
N ASP A 75 -7.28 -8.23 -13.56
CA ASP A 75 -7.68 -8.16 -12.15
C ASP A 75 -7.62 -6.73 -11.62
N LEU A 76 -6.55 -6.00 -11.94
CA LEU A 76 -6.37 -4.61 -11.57
C LEU A 76 -7.53 -3.75 -12.12
N VAL A 77 -7.80 -3.86 -13.41
CA VAL A 77 -8.89 -3.14 -14.08
C VAL A 77 -10.24 -3.51 -13.47
N ARG A 78 -10.51 -4.78 -13.26
CA ARG A 78 -11.77 -5.28 -12.68
C ARG A 78 -12.02 -4.71 -11.28
N LEU A 79 -11.02 -4.69 -10.41
CA LEU A 79 -11.15 -4.18 -9.06
C LEU A 79 -11.43 -2.67 -9.05
N LEU A 80 -10.70 -1.91 -9.87
CA LEU A 80 -10.93 -0.47 -10.03
C LEU A 80 -12.31 -0.18 -10.62
N LYS A 81 -12.78 -1.02 -11.57
CA LYS A 81 -14.12 -0.88 -12.15
C LYS A 81 -15.23 -1.07 -11.12
N VAL A 82 -15.12 -2.06 -10.23
CA VAL A 82 -16.07 -2.23 -9.12
C VAL A 82 -16.15 -0.97 -8.26
N LYS A 83 -15.02 -0.31 -8.01
CA LYS A 83 -15.01 0.98 -7.28
C LYS A 83 -15.64 2.09 -8.10
N ALA A 84 -15.37 2.18 -9.40
CA ALA A 84 -15.96 3.16 -10.30
C ALA A 84 -17.48 3.04 -10.33
N ASP A 85 -18.01 1.82 -10.46
CA ASP A 85 -19.46 1.56 -10.48
C ASP A 85 -20.19 2.01 -9.19
N ASN A 86 -19.45 2.13 -8.08
CA ASN A 86 -19.94 2.62 -6.78
C ASN A 86 -19.54 4.07 -6.47
N THR A 87 -18.94 4.77 -7.42
CA THR A 87 -18.48 6.15 -7.28
C THR A 87 -19.34 7.06 -8.17
N LYS A 88 -19.70 8.24 -7.69
CA LYS A 88 -20.43 9.23 -8.50
C LYS A 88 -19.59 9.64 -9.71
N ALA A 89 -20.21 9.78 -10.88
CA ALA A 89 -19.56 10.27 -12.10
C ALA A 89 -18.77 11.56 -11.83
N GLY A 90 -17.57 11.67 -12.39
CA GLY A 90 -16.63 12.75 -12.12
C GLY A 90 -15.85 12.60 -10.79
N GLY A 91 -16.10 11.52 -10.04
CA GLY A 91 -15.36 11.23 -8.81
C GLY A 91 -14.01 10.55 -9.06
N TRP A 92 -13.24 10.37 -7.98
CA TRP A 92 -11.92 9.72 -8.00
C TRP A 92 -12.01 8.24 -7.67
N VAL A 93 -11.35 7.42 -8.49
CA VAL A 93 -11.14 5.99 -8.29
C VAL A 93 -9.65 5.77 -8.04
N LEU A 94 -9.29 5.56 -6.78
CA LEU A 94 -7.91 5.45 -6.35
C LEU A 94 -7.57 3.99 -6.04
N GLY A 95 -6.52 3.47 -6.66
CA GLY A 95 -5.95 2.17 -6.36
C GLY A 95 -4.52 2.31 -5.84
N SER A 96 -4.11 1.41 -4.97
CA SER A 96 -2.79 1.44 -4.34
C SER A 96 -2.14 0.08 -4.30
N ASN A 97 -0.80 0.11 -4.36
CA ASN A 97 0.09 -1.01 -4.12
C ASN A 97 0.13 -2.07 -5.23
N TYR A 98 -0.13 -1.71 -6.51
CA TYR A 98 0.22 -2.64 -7.59
C TYR A 98 1.73 -2.82 -7.68
N ASP A 99 2.18 -3.96 -8.16
CA ASP A 99 3.59 -4.28 -8.35
C ASP A 99 3.81 -4.84 -9.76
N ASP A 100 4.47 -4.04 -10.61
CA ASP A 100 4.75 -4.40 -12.00
C ASP A 100 5.72 -5.57 -12.14
N SER A 101 6.56 -5.80 -11.14
CA SER A 101 7.49 -6.93 -11.11
C SER A 101 6.83 -8.27 -10.79
N VAL A 102 5.62 -8.25 -10.22
CA VAL A 102 4.89 -9.45 -9.78
C VAL A 102 3.77 -9.82 -10.74
N ILE A 103 2.98 -8.84 -11.24
CA ILE A 103 1.88 -9.11 -12.18
C ILE A 103 2.36 -9.81 -13.45
N ALA A 104 1.47 -10.58 -14.08
CA ALA A 104 1.80 -11.46 -15.20
C ALA A 104 2.43 -10.73 -16.39
N GLU A 105 1.98 -9.53 -16.71
CA GLU A 105 2.44 -8.71 -17.83
C GLU A 105 3.80 -8.07 -17.62
N LYS A 106 4.36 -8.08 -16.39
CA LYS A 106 5.68 -7.51 -16.04
C LYS A 106 5.88 -6.08 -16.53
N ARG A 107 4.86 -5.26 -16.43
CA ARG A 107 4.87 -3.86 -16.82
C ARG A 107 3.94 -3.02 -15.94
N HIS A 108 4.16 -1.73 -15.90
CA HIS A 108 3.21 -0.80 -15.30
C HIS A 108 1.88 -0.75 -16.09
N PRO A 109 0.75 -0.51 -15.41
CA PRO A 109 -0.47 -0.10 -16.09
C PRO A 109 -0.23 1.23 -16.82
N ASN A 110 -0.91 1.42 -17.93
CA ASN A 110 -0.89 2.68 -18.67
C ASN A 110 -2.30 3.24 -18.85
N ARG A 111 -2.42 4.40 -19.48
CA ARG A 111 -3.72 5.06 -19.70
C ARG A 111 -4.74 4.16 -20.40
N ASN A 112 -4.31 3.35 -21.39
CA ASN A 112 -5.22 2.49 -22.15
C ASN A 112 -5.78 1.33 -21.29
N ASP A 113 -5.01 0.86 -20.30
CA ASP A 113 -5.51 -0.11 -19.33
C ASP A 113 -6.54 0.55 -18.41
N LEU A 114 -6.24 1.76 -17.92
CA LEU A 114 -7.09 2.47 -16.97
C LEU A 114 -8.33 3.11 -17.63
N ASP A 115 -8.29 3.39 -18.93
CA ASP A 115 -9.47 3.82 -19.69
C ASP A 115 -10.55 2.75 -19.76
N LYS A 116 -10.17 1.45 -19.67
CA LYS A 116 -11.12 0.33 -19.57
C LYS A 116 -11.90 0.34 -18.25
N VAL A 117 -11.40 1.01 -17.22
CA VAL A 117 -12.10 1.15 -15.93
C VAL A 117 -13.30 2.06 -16.08
N SER A 118 -13.07 3.29 -16.57
CA SER A 118 -14.13 4.27 -16.80
C SER A 118 -13.62 5.49 -17.57
N GLY A 119 -14.44 5.99 -18.49
CA GLY A 119 -14.24 7.29 -19.14
C GLY A 119 -14.77 8.48 -18.34
N ASP A 120 -15.62 8.24 -17.34
CA ASP A 120 -16.32 9.28 -16.58
C ASP A 120 -15.68 9.62 -15.22
N HIS A 121 -14.71 8.81 -14.77
CA HIS A 121 -14.02 8.95 -13.50
C HIS A 121 -12.54 9.29 -13.68
N TYR A 122 -11.95 9.94 -12.67
CA TYR A 122 -10.51 10.09 -12.56
C TYR A 122 -9.91 8.85 -11.95
N VAL A 123 -9.19 8.05 -12.74
CA VAL A 123 -8.66 6.77 -12.30
C VAL A 123 -7.15 6.89 -12.07
N VAL A 124 -6.69 6.45 -10.91
CA VAL A 124 -5.29 6.47 -10.51
C VAL A 124 -4.90 5.12 -9.92
N ALA A 125 -3.85 4.52 -10.42
CA ALA A 125 -3.19 3.36 -9.82
C ALA A 125 -1.80 3.77 -9.31
N THR A 126 -1.58 3.63 -8.00
CA THR A 126 -0.31 3.95 -7.35
C THR A 126 0.50 2.67 -7.15
N HIS A 127 1.76 2.69 -7.57
CA HIS A 127 2.71 1.60 -7.38
C HIS A 127 3.02 1.36 -5.90
N SER A 128 3.45 0.15 -5.55
CA SER A 128 3.81 -0.27 -4.18
C SER A 128 4.90 0.58 -3.54
N SER A 129 5.81 1.15 -4.34
CA SER A 129 6.82 2.10 -3.85
C SER A 129 6.27 3.47 -3.44
N GLY A 130 5.03 3.81 -3.82
CA GLY A 130 4.45 5.14 -3.62
C GLY A 130 4.97 6.24 -4.55
N HIS A 131 6.01 5.96 -5.36
CA HIS A 131 6.69 6.98 -6.19
C HIS A 131 6.13 7.09 -7.60
N MET A 132 5.47 6.06 -8.11
CA MET A 132 4.92 6.04 -9.46
C MET A 132 3.41 5.90 -9.45
N LYS A 133 2.77 6.56 -10.41
CA LYS A 133 1.32 6.52 -10.61
C LYS A 133 1.01 6.42 -12.09
N ALA A 134 0.11 5.52 -12.42
CA ALA A 134 -0.55 5.50 -13.71
C ALA A 134 -1.93 6.15 -13.60
N VAL A 135 -2.37 6.85 -14.64
CA VAL A 135 -3.64 7.56 -14.67
C VAL A 135 -4.34 7.34 -16.02
N ASN A 136 -5.68 7.44 -16.04
CA ASN A 136 -6.45 7.32 -17.27
C ASN A 136 -6.43 8.61 -18.12
N SER A 137 -6.93 8.55 -19.34
CA SER A 137 -6.98 9.68 -20.29
C SER A 137 -7.76 10.87 -19.74
N LYS A 138 -8.85 10.65 -19.00
CA LYS A 138 -9.60 11.73 -18.36
C LYS A 138 -8.75 12.51 -17.37
N SER A 139 -8.00 11.82 -16.51
CA SER A 139 -7.09 12.46 -15.56
C SER A 139 -5.97 13.25 -16.26
N ILE A 140 -5.42 12.70 -17.35
CA ILE A 140 -4.40 13.38 -18.15
C ILE A 140 -4.95 14.66 -18.75
N ASN A 141 -6.09 14.58 -19.44
CA ASN A 141 -6.68 15.71 -20.14
C ASN A 141 -7.09 16.84 -19.18
N ASP A 142 -7.75 16.51 -18.09
CA ASP A 142 -8.35 17.50 -17.20
C ASP A 142 -7.35 18.14 -16.22
N PHE A 143 -6.29 17.40 -15.84
CA PHE A 143 -5.36 17.88 -14.81
C PHE A 143 -3.92 18.08 -15.28
N ILE A 144 -3.45 17.32 -16.26
CA ILE A 144 -2.04 17.37 -16.68
C ILE A 144 -1.90 18.30 -17.90
N LEU A 145 -2.65 18.07 -18.97
CA LEU A 145 -2.54 18.87 -20.20
C LEU A 145 -2.96 20.33 -20.03
N ASN A 146 -3.82 20.64 -19.05
CA ASN A 146 -4.15 22.02 -18.69
C ASN A 146 -2.97 22.80 -18.10
N LYS A 147 -1.93 22.12 -17.61
CA LYS A 147 -0.76 22.75 -16.97
C LYS A 147 0.48 22.80 -17.85
N GLY A 148 0.42 22.18 -19.02
CA GLY A 148 1.56 22.12 -19.92
C GLY A 148 1.24 21.42 -21.23
N LYS A 149 2.28 21.13 -22.01
CA LYS A 149 2.17 20.43 -23.29
C LYS A 149 3.32 19.48 -23.51
N VAL A 150 3.09 18.47 -24.33
CA VAL A 150 4.15 17.58 -24.81
C VAL A 150 4.93 18.27 -25.92
N VAL A 151 6.25 18.31 -25.81
CA VAL A 151 7.18 18.84 -26.81
C VAL A 151 8.28 17.79 -27.02
N GLY A 152 8.17 17.04 -28.12
CA GLY A 152 9.04 15.89 -28.36
C GLY A 152 8.82 14.80 -27.31
N ASN A 153 9.86 14.50 -26.53
CA ASN A 153 9.82 13.52 -25.42
C ASN A 153 9.74 14.17 -24.04
N ASP A 154 9.37 15.44 -23.99
CA ASP A 154 9.31 16.20 -22.75
C ASP A 154 7.91 16.73 -22.49
N PHE A 155 7.50 16.78 -21.21
CA PHE A 155 6.34 17.53 -20.79
C PHE A 155 6.80 18.87 -20.21
N ILE A 156 6.36 19.96 -20.87
CA ILE A 156 6.74 21.34 -20.52
C ILE A 156 5.53 22.04 -19.94
N LEU A 157 5.66 22.55 -18.73
CA LEU A 157 4.64 23.35 -18.06
C LEU A 157 4.42 24.69 -18.79
N ASN A 158 3.30 25.34 -18.52
CA ASN A 158 2.95 26.63 -19.12
C ASN A 158 3.94 27.76 -18.74
N ASP A 159 4.68 27.61 -17.66
CA ASP A 159 5.76 28.52 -17.24
C ASP A 159 7.12 28.21 -17.88
N GLY A 160 7.18 27.18 -18.75
CA GLY A 160 8.38 26.75 -19.43
C GLY A 160 9.24 25.73 -18.67
N GLN A 161 8.86 25.33 -17.47
CA GLN A 161 9.60 24.34 -16.68
C GLN A 161 9.38 22.93 -17.25
N LYS A 162 10.47 22.16 -17.38
CA LYS A 162 10.41 20.75 -17.79
C LYS A 162 10.06 19.87 -16.57
N VAL A 163 9.10 18.98 -16.77
CA VAL A 163 8.74 17.96 -15.76
C VAL A 163 9.50 16.67 -16.04
N ASN A 164 10.21 16.18 -15.04
CA ASN A 164 10.94 14.91 -15.11
C ASN A 164 10.03 13.75 -14.63
N GLY A 165 10.33 12.52 -15.12
CA GLY A 165 9.65 11.30 -14.68
C GLY A 165 8.26 11.09 -15.29
N VAL A 166 7.96 11.76 -16.39
CA VAL A 166 6.73 11.55 -17.17
C VAL A 166 7.05 10.63 -18.34
N GLU A 167 6.28 9.55 -18.49
CA GLU A 167 6.43 8.67 -19.63
C GLU A 167 5.65 9.23 -20.84
N ILE A 168 6.35 9.38 -21.95
CA ILE A 168 5.80 9.87 -23.22
C ILE A 168 6.10 8.86 -24.32
N LYS A 169 5.08 8.40 -25.02
CA LYS A 169 5.20 7.51 -26.17
C LYS A 169 4.48 8.11 -27.38
N ASN A 170 5.17 8.17 -28.50
CA ASN A 170 4.61 8.72 -29.77
C ASN A 170 4.05 10.15 -29.62
N GLY A 171 4.67 10.97 -28.75
CA GLY A 171 4.23 12.34 -28.50
C GLY A 171 3.01 12.48 -27.59
N GLU A 172 2.60 11.42 -26.91
CA GLU A 172 1.49 11.42 -25.96
C GLU A 172 1.92 10.92 -24.58
N LEU A 173 1.30 11.47 -23.52
CA LEU A 173 1.43 10.97 -22.15
C LEU A 173 0.78 9.57 -22.03
N THR A 174 1.49 8.62 -21.43
CA THR A 174 1.04 7.23 -21.31
C THR A 174 0.86 6.80 -19.85
#